data_8518dd81f07c7a129524dae402622167
#
_entry.id   8518dd81f07c7a129524dae402622167
#
_cell.length_a   1.000
_cell.length_b   1.000
_cell.length_c   1.000
_cell.angle_alpha   90.00
_cell.angle_beta   90.00
_cell.angle_gamma   90.00
#
_symmetry.space_group_name_H-M   'P 1'
#
loop_
_entity.id
_entity.type
_entity.pdbx_description
1 polymer ?
#
loop_
_entity_poly.entity_id
_entity_poly.type
_entity_poly.pdbx_seq_one_letter_code
_entity_poly.pdbx_strand_id
1 'polypeptide(L)'
;MVKKKTGNIEIKEIMYFEKPGMKNIDPMIEFVTGKIKTLGVKHVMIAWSSGYTLKKFLEATKNLKPKLNIVVVTNPKGGTIGGRKVSIDDATREELEKKGIKVCYLNDDLHLGEPMSPDPGQKLMRDMLLPWLPAHIDPLSMDAGVDLSLLLILSQGFRVCVGCLALAVKHGLIPRGERVLCLAGTATACVMEASASPRTCYVTEILSYERNSDWSQMPQTALKRMVAITK
;
A
#
# COMPACT_ATOMS: atom_id res chain seq x y z
N MET A 1 14.40 -24.80 4.55
CA MET A 1 13.84 -24.01 3.41
C MET A 1 14.71 -24.21 2.18
N VAL A 2 14.22 -24.90 1.16
CA VAL A 2 15.02 -25.27 -0.03
C VAL A 2 14.86 -24.17 -1.08
N LYS A 3 15.87 -23.30 -1.22
CA LYS A 3 16.01 -22.48 -2.41
C LYS A 3 16.47 -23.39 -3.56
N LYS A 4 15.52 -23.87 -4.36
CA LYS A 4 15.85 -24.50 -5.64
C LYS A 4 16.01 -23.40 -6.69
N LYS A 5 17.24 -23.11 -7.08
CA LYS A 5 17.54 -22.29 -8.24
C LYS A 5 17.92 -23.24 -9.38
N THR A 6 17.05 -23.38 -10.35
CA THR A 6 17.31 -24.19 -11.54
C THR A 6 17.22 -23.23 -12.74
N GLY A 7 18.36 -22.76 -13.23
CA GLY A 7 18.43 -21.80 -14.32
C GLY A 7 17.79 -20.44 -13.96
N ASN A 8 16.86 -19.97 -14.76
CA ASN A 8 16.15 -18.69 -14.57
C ASN A 8 14.91 -18.80 -13.66
N ILE A 9 14.72 -19.92 -12.96
CA ILE A 9 13.54 -20.16 -12.12
C ILE A 9 13.93 -20.02 -10.66
N GLU A 10 13.22 -19.18 -9.93
CA GLU A 10 13.32 -19.03 -8.48
C GLU A 10 11.96 -19.42 -7.84
N ILE A 11 11.99 -20.36 -6.91
CA ILE A 11 10.81 -20.78 -6.14
C ILE A 11 10.85 -20.10 -4.79
N LYS A 12 9.80 -19.35 -4.45
CA LYS A 12 9.66 -18.61 -3.19
C LYS A 12 8.39 -19.02 -2.44
N GLU A 13 8.45 -18.91 -1.13
CA GLU A 13 7.32 -19.15 -0.25
C GLU A 13 6.48 -17.88 -0.12
N ILE A 14 5.16 -18.03 -0.25
CA ILE A 14 4.18 -16.95 -0.07
C ILE A 14 3.22 -17.38 1.03
N MET A 15 2.92 -16.47 1.97
CA MET A 15 1.92 -16.68 3.01
C MET A 15 0.55 -16.24 2.50
N TYR A 16 -0.43 -17.13 2.55
CA TYR A 16 -1.81 -16.85 2.16
C TYR A 16 -2.72 -16.84 3.39
N PHE A 17 -3.59 -15.83 3.45
CA PHE A 17 -4.67 -15.77 4.41
C PHE A 17 -6.01 -16.02 3.71
N GLU A 18 -6.88 -16.82 4.29
CA GLU A 18 -8.18 -17.14 3.69
C GLU A 18 -9.14 -15.95 3.71
N LYS A 19 -9.07 -15.12 4.77
CA LYS A 19 -9.97 -13.99 5.01
C LYS A 19 -9.19 -12.80 5.55
N PRO A 20 -9.61 -11.56 5.24
CA PRO A 20 -9.05 -10.38 5.86
C PRO A 20 -9.33 -10.37 7.37
N GLY A 21 -8.46 -9.71 8.15
CA GLY A 21 -8.66 -9.56 9.59
C GLY A 21 -7.41 -9.14 10.33
N MET A 22 -7.59 -8.43 11.44
CA MET A 22 -6.49 -7.92 12.28
C MET A 22 -5.55 -9.04 12.77
N LYS A 23 -6.08 -10.26 13.00
CA LYS A 23 -5.30 -11.44 13.40
C LYS A 23 -4.21 -11.86 12.40
N ASN A 24 -4.29 -11.39 11.17
CA ASN A 24 -3.31 -11.70 10.13
C ASN A 24 -2.04 -10.85 10.27
N ILE A 25 -2.11 -9.71 10.96
CA ILE A 25 -1.01 -8.74 11.01
C ILE A 25 0.19 -9.34 11.74
N ASP A 26 0.00 -9.94 12.90
CA ASP A 26 1.11 -10.48 13.69
C ASP A 26 1.88 -11.56 12.94
N PRO A 27 1.26 -12.62 12.38
CA PRO A 27 1.98 -13.62 11.60
C PRO A 27 2.57 -13.06 10.29
N MET A 28 1.92 -12.10 9.65
CA MET A 28 2.50 -11.40 8.49
C MET A 28 3.77 -10.66 8.88
N ILE A 29 3.76 -9.90 9.97
CA ILE A 29 4.93 -9.14 10.42
C ILE A 29 6.08 -10.06 10.80
N GLU A 30 5.81 -11.14 11.52
CA GLU A 30 6.82 -12.14 11.87
C GLU A 30 7.48 -12.73 10.61
N PHE A 31 6.67 -13.16 9.65
CA PHE A 31 7.15 -13.74 8.39
C PHE A 31 8.01 -12.76 7.58
N VAL A 32 7.54 -11.51 7.45
CA VAL A 32 8.22 -10.48 6.68
C VAL A 32 9.52 -10.04 7.34
N THR A 33 9.50 -9.80 8.65
CA THR A 33 10.70 -9.35 9.38
C THR A 33 11.76 -10.43 9.47
N GLY A 34 11.38 -11.71 9.53
CA GLY A 34 12.29 -12.84 9.40
C GLY A 34 13.04 -12.88 8.06
N LYS A 35 12.42 -12.34 6.99
CA LYS A 35 13.01 -12.29 5.65
C LYS A 35 13.72 -10.96 5.31
N ILE A 36 13.58 -9.92 6.12
CA ILE A 36 13.99 -8.56 5.75
C ILE A 36 15.46 -8.43 5.35
N LYS A 37 16.36 -9.16 6.01
CA LYS A 37 17.78 -9.17 5.68
C LYS A 37 18.07 -9.79 4.32
N THR A 38 17.31 -10.84 3.96
CA THR A 38 17.49 -11.55 2.67
C THR A 38 16.81 -10.81 1.52
N LEU A 39 15.80 -9.99 1.81
CA LEU A 39 15.14 -9.15 0.83
C LEU A 39 16.04 -8.02 0.31
N GLY A 40 17.04 -7.61 1.09
CA GLY A 40 17.98 -6.54 0.72
C GLY A 40 17.31 -5.17 0.58
N VAL A 41 16.16 -4.96 1.24
CA VAL A 41 15.43 -3.68 1.20
C VAL A 41 15.99 -2.72 2.24
N LYS A 42 16.07 -1.45 1.87
CA LYS A 42 16.44 -0.34 2.77
C LYS A 42 15.25 0.55 3.11
N HIS A 43 14.20 0.45 2.31
CA HIS A 43 13.01 1.28 2.39
C HIS A 43 11.78 0.45 2.69
N VAL A 44 10.92 0.97 3.55
CA VAL A 44 9.64 0.34 3.92
C VAL A 44 8.54 1.38 3.80
N MET A 45 7.51 1.06 3.03
CA MET A 45 6.27 1.83 2.95
C MET A 45 5.17 1.10 3.72
N ILE A 46 4.51 1.79 4.64
CA ILE A 46 3.40 1.24 5.43
C ILE A 46 2.17 2.11 5.25
N ALA A 47 1.09 1.53 4.75
CA ALA A 47 -0.19 2.20 4.68
C ALA A 47 -0.82 2.26 6.08
N TRP A 48 -1.23 3.47 6.48
CA TRP A 48 -1.80 3.74 7.80
C TRP A 48 -3.33 3.80 7.76
N SER A 49 -3.95 3.09 8.69
CA SER A 49 -5.36 3.29 9.05
C SER A 49 -5.54 3.43 10.56
N SER A 50 -5.01 2.49 11.35
CA SER A 50 -5.07 2.48 12.81
C SER A 50 -3.70 2.58 13.50
N GLY A 51 -2.62 2.49 12.73
CA GLY A 51 -1.25 2.45 13.26
C GLY A 51 -0.80 1.09 13.80
N TYR A 52 -1.68 0.10 13.87
CA TYR A 52 -1.35 -1.20 14.46
C TYR A 52 -0.23 -1.92 13.71
N THR A 53 -0.29 -1.96 12.38
CA THR A 53 0.75 -2.57 11.53
C THR A 53 2.12 -1.90 11.75
N LEU A 54 2.16 -0.56 11.79
CA LEU A 54 3.40 0.17 12.06
C LEU A 54 3.95 -0.17 13.46
N LYS A 55 3.09 -0.16 14.50
CA LYS A 55 3.50 -0.51 15.86
C LYS A 55 4.16 -1.89 15.90
N LYS A 56 3.51 -2.91 15.35
CA LYS A 56 4.03 -4.28 15.30
C LYS A 56 5.33 -4.41 14.51
N PHE A 57 5.41 -3.70 13.38
CA PHE A 57 6.62 -3.67 12.57
C PHE A 57 7.80 -3.05 13.33
N LEU A 58 7.59 -1.93 14.03
CA LEU A 58 8.63 -1.27 14.82
C LEU A 58 9.09 -2.15 16.00
N GLU A 59 8.17 -2.83 16.68
CA GLU A 59 8.49 -3.78 17.75
C GLU A 59 9.39 -4.92 17.22
N ALA A 60 9.02 -5.51 16.09
CA ALA A 60 9.77 -6.62 15.48
C ALA A 60 11.13 -6.20 14.90
N THR A 61 11.28 -4.95 14.50
CA THR A 61 12.51 -4.44 13.86
C THR A 61 13.40 -3.57 14.75
N LYS A 62 13.07 -3.41 16.04
CA LYS A 62 13.79 -2.53 16.98
C LYS A 62 15.30 -2.75 17.04
N ASN A 63 15.75 -4.00 16.85
CA ASN A 63 17.17 -4.40 16.90
C ASN A 63 17.79 -4.55 15.50
N LEU A 64 17.07 -4.18 14.43
CA LEU A 64 17.56 -4.34 13.07
C LEU A 64 18.62 -3.30 12.74
N LYS A 65 19.74 -3.74 12.17
CA LYS A 65 20.81 -2.88 11.63
C LYS A 65 21.12 -3.32 10.19
N PRO A 66 21.34 -2.37 9.24
CA PRO A 66 21.19 -0.93 9.40
C PRO A 66 19.73 -0.51 9.59
N LYS A 67 19.51 0.73 10.08
CA LYS A 67 18.17 1.29 10.28
C LYS A 67 17.46 1.46 8.93
N LEU A 68 16.19 1.08 8.88
CA LEU A 68 15.35 1.22 7.69
C LEU A 68 14.83 2.65 7.54
N ASN A 69 14.71 3.12 6.29
CA ASN A 69 13.92 4.32 5.97
C ASN A 69 12.44 3.92 5.91
N ILE A 70 11.67 4.32 6.92
CA ILE A 70 10.25 3.99 7.03
C ILE A 70 9.43 5.20 6.60
N VAL A 71 8.53 4.99 5.65
CA VAL A 71 7.56 5.98 5.18
C VAL A 71 6.16 5.46 5.47
N VAL A 72 5.37 6.27 6.15
CA VAL A 72 3.96 5.98 6.42
C VAL A 72 3.10 6.84 5.52
N VAL A 73 2.19 6.22 4.79
CA VAL A 73 1.21 6.91 3.95
C VAL A 73 -0.16 6.77 4.57
N THR A 74 -0.82 7.89 4.80
CA THR A 74 -2.09 7.99 5.53
C THR A 74 -3.16 8.71 4.70
N ASN A 75 -4.42 8.54 5.09
CA ASN A 75 -5.53 9.28 4.53
C ASN A 75 -5.39 10.80 4.77
N PRO A 76 -6.13 11.63 4.03
CA PRO A 76 -6.14 13.09 4.24
C PRO A 76 -6.38 13.45 5.69
N LYS A 77 -5.83 14.61 6.13
CA LYS A 77 -6.07 15.13 7.49
C LYS A 77 -7.58 15.20 7.79
N GLY A 78 -7.96 14.69 8.95
CA GLY A 78 -9.38 14.60 9.35
C GLY A 78 -10.17 13.50 8.67
N GLY A 79 -9.56 12.70 7.78
CA GLY A 79 -10.22 11.60 7.08
C GLY A 79 -10.80 10.56 8.03
N THR A 80 -12.05 10.16 7.74
CA THR A 80 -12.76 9.13 8.50
C THR A 80 -13.30 8.05 7.57
N ILE A 81 -13.35 6.82 8.05
CA ILE A 81 -14.03 5.70 7.39
C ILE A 81 -14.98 5.06 8.39
N GLY A 82 -16.27 5.02 8.07
CA GLY A 82 -17.28 4.48 8.99
C GLY A 82 -17.36 5.21 10.34
N GLY A 83 -17.11 6.53 10.35
CA GLY A 83 -17.09 7.37 11.55
C GLY A 83 -15.81 7.25 12.40
N ARG A 84 -14.83 6.44 11.99
CA ARG A 84 -13.54 6.31 12.67
C ARG A 84 -12.48 7.12 11.97
N LYS A 85 -11.67 7.82 12.77
CA LYS A 85 -10.49 8.52 12.29
C LYS A 85 -9.48 7.51 11.73
N VAL A 86 -9.12 7.68 10.47
CA VAL A 86 -8.14 6.82 9.74
C VAL A 86 -6.93 7.61 9.27
N SER A 87 -6.87 8.90 9.59
CA SER A 87 -5.74 9.78 9.33
C SER A 87 -4.87 9.98 10.57
N ILE A 88 -3.60 10.25 10.34
CA ILE A 88 -2.66 10.69 11.38
C ILE A 88 -2.98 12.14 11.75
N ASP A 89 -3.00 12.47 13.07
CA ASP A 89 -3.08 13.84 13.54
C ASP A 89 -1.68 14.45 13.70
N ASP A 90 -1.64 15.76 13.93
CA ASP A 90 -0.38 16.49 14.01
C ASP A 90 0.49 16.01 15.18
N ALA A 91 -0.10 15.68 16.33
CA ALA A 91 0.64 15.15 17.49
C ALA A 91 1.28 13.78 17.18
N THR A 92 0.52 12.87 16.60
CA THR A 92 1.04 11.56 16.17
C THR A 92 2.10 11.72 15.09
N ARG A 93 1.91 12.64 14.13
CA ARG A 93 2.90 12.95 13.11
C ARG A 93 4.22 13.37 13.71
N GLU A 94 4.20 14.35 14.61
CA GLU A 94 5.41 14.84 15.30
C GLU A 94 6.14 13.72 16.06
N GLU A 95 5.40 12.83 16.73
CA GLU A 95 6.01 11.68 17.41
C GLU A 95 6.71 10.72 16.43
N LEU A 96 6.09 10.46 15.28
CA LEU A 96 6.67 9.59 14.26
C LEU A 96 7.92 10.23 13.64
N GLU A 97 7.86 11.51 13.33
CA GLU A 97 8.98 12.28 12.76
C GLU A 97 10.17 12.35 13.74
N LYS A 98 9.93 12.54 15.04
CA LYS A 98 10.97 12.45 16.09
C LYS A 98 11.66 11.07 16.13
N LYS A 99 10.95 10.01 15.75
CA LYS A 99 11.51 8.65 15.62
C LYS A 99 12.21 8.41 14.26
N GLY A 100 12.23 9.43 13.37
CA GLY A 100 12.81 9.35 12.03
C GLY A 100 11.91 8.63 11.02
N ILE A 101 10.61 8.52 11.31
CA ILE A 101 9.60 7.96 10.41
C ILE A 101 8.98 9.11 9.62
N LYS A 102 8.97 8.99 8.30
CA LYS A 102 8.40 10.01 7.42
C LYS A 102 6.90 9.78 7.24
N VAL A 103 6.10 10.84 7.21
CA VAL A 103 4.64 10.77 7.05
C VAL A 103 4.24 11.51 5.78
N CYS A 104 3.39 10.88 4.97
CA CYS A 104 2.81 11.41 3.75
C CYS A 104 1.28 11.27 3.78
N TYR A 105 0.56 12.31 3.40
CA TYR A 105 -0.90 12.28 3.30
C TYR A 105 -1.34 12.11 1.85
N LEU A 106 -2.40 11.33 1.61
CA LEU A 106 -2.92 11.06 0.26
C LEU A 106 -3.37 12.32 -0.49
N ASN A 107 -3.68 13.42 0.21
CA ASN A 107 -4.11 14.69 -0.39
C ASN A 107 -2.99 15.74 -0.47
N ASP A 108 -1.77 15.45 -0.07
CA ASP A 108 -0.68 16.43 -0.18
C ASP A 108 -0.40 16.80 -1.66
N ASP A 109 -0.92 15.99 -2.59
CA ASP A 109 -0.87 16.24 -4.05
C ASP A 109 -2.09 17.00 -4.61
N LEU A 110 -3.21 17.08 -3.88
CA LEU A 110 -4.41 17.79 -4.33
C LEU A 110 -4.30 19.31 -4.20
N HIS A 111 -3.18 19.83 -3.68
CA HIS A 111 -2.78 21.23 -3.84
C HIS A 111 -2.15 21.52 -5.22
N LEU A 112 -2.10 20.57 -6.10
CA LEU A 112 -1.96 20.85 -7.53
C LEU A 112 -3.27 21.50 -7.99
N GLY A 113 -3.43 22.75 -7.60
CA GLY A 113 -4.53 23.59 -8.02
C GLY A 113 -4.39 23.96 -9.48
N GLU A 114 -4.60 23.04 -10.30
CA GLU A 114 -5.16 23.06 -11.64
C GLU A 114 -5.27 21.59 -12.05
N PRO A 115 -6.45 21.13 -12.48
CA PRO A 115 -6.52 19.86 -13.16
C PRO A 115 -5.54 19.99 -14.33
N MET A 116 -4.43 19.25 -14.32
CA MET A 116 -3.65 19.05 -15.53
C MET A 116 -4.67 18.67 -16.58
N SER A 117 -4.83 19.55 -17.58
CA SER A 117 -5.74 19.26 -18.69
C SER A 117 -5.36 17.87 -19.19
N PRO A 118 -6.27 16.90 -19.15
CA PRO A 118 -5.92 15.53 -19.52
C PRO A 118 -5.33 15.62 -20.93
N ASP A 119 -4.19 14.97 -21.13
CA ASP A 119 -3.62 14.77 -22.45
C ASP A 119 -4.77 14.35 -23.39
N PRO A 120 -4.92 14.97 -24.57
CA PRO A 120 -5.99 14.65 -25.51
C PRO A 120 -6.17 13.15 -25.76
N GLY A 121 -5.10 12.37 -25.73
CA GLY A 121 -5.12 10.92 -25.81
C GLY A 121 -5.73 10.24 -24.56
N GLN A 122 -5.46 10.77 -23.39
CA GLN A 122 -6.06 10.28 -22.13
C GLN A 122 -7.55 10.61 -22.07
N LYS A 123 -7.93 11.79 -22.52
CA LYS A 123 -9.35 12.18 -22.62
C LYS A 123 -10.11 11.28 -23.58
N LEU A 124 -9.56 11.02 -24.75
CA LEU A 124 -10.17 10.12 -25.75
C LEU A 124 -10.31 8.71 -25.20
N MET A 125 -9.27 8.17 -24.58
CA MET A 125 -9.30 6.84 -23.97
C MET A 125 -10.32 6.75 -22.83
N ARG A 126 -10.40 7.77 -21.99
CA ARG A 126 -11.40 7.89 -20.94
C ARG A 126 -12.82 7.91 -21.52
N ASP A 127 -13.08 8.76 -22.51
CA ASP A 127 -14.41 8.92 -23.11
C ASP A 127 -14.86 7.66 -23.86
N MET A 128 -13.91 6.87 -24.39
CA MET A 128 -14.20 5.55 -25.00
C MET A 128 -14.48 4.45 -23.97
N LEU A 129 -13.84 4.50 -22.79
CA LEU A 129 -13.96 3.45 -21.78
C LEU A 129 -15.08 3.73 -20.76
N LEU A 130 -15.42 5.01 -20.51
CA LEU A 130 -16.46 5.41 -19.55
C LEU A 130 -17.81 4.69 -19.70
N PRO A 131 -18.35 4.46 -20.93
CA PRO A 131 -19.61 3.77 -21.10
C PRO A 131 -19.60 2.28 -20.65
N TRP A 132 -18.41 1.69 -20.58
CA TRP A 132 -18.21 0.27 -20.26
C TRP A 132 -17.73 0.05 -18.82
N LEU A 133 -17.41 1.14 -18.10
CA LEU A 133 -16.93 1.07 -16.72
C LEU A 133 -18.14 1.00 -15.76
N PRO A 134 -18.13 0.07 -14.80
CA PRO A 134 -19.14 0.03 -13.76
C PRO A 134 -19.19 1.35 -13.00
N ALA A 135 -20.40 1.83 -12.67
CA ALA A 135 -20.66 3.14 -12.03
C ALA A 135 -19.94 3.39 -10.67
N HIS A 136 -19.23 2.40 -10.15
CA HIS A 136 -18.50 2.46 -8.88
C HIS A 136 -16.97 2.60 -9.03
N ILE A 137 -16.46 2.79 -10.24
CA ILE A 137 -15.02 3.05 -10.43
C ILE A 137 -14.75 4.50 -10.08
N ASP A 138 -13.86 4.69 -9.11
CA ASP A 138 -13.43 6.01 -8.64
C ASP A 138 -12.74 6.77 -9.79
N PRO A 139 -13.31 7.93 -10.23
CA PRO A 139 -12.70 8.76 -11.25
C PRO A 139 -11.26 9.21 -10.93
N LEU A 140 -10.90 9.30 -9.63
CA LEU A 140 -9.56 9.66 -9.20
C LEU A 140 -8.51 8.60 -9.56
N SER A 141 -8.92 7.33 -9.73
CA SER A 141 -8.05 6.28 -10.22
C SER A 141 -7.72 6.43 -11.71
N MET A 142 -8.53 7.16 -12.46
CA MET A 142 -8.37 7.37 -13.90
C MET A 142 -7.35 8.46 -14.25
N ASP A 143 -7.13 9.45 -13.38
CA ASP A 143 -6.13 10.50 -13.59
C ASP A 143 -4.69 9.94 -13.58
N ALA A 144 -4.47 8.84 -12.88
CA ALA A 144 -3.20 8.12 -12.94
C ALA A 144 -3.04 7.29 -14.23
N GLY A 145 -4.08 7.22 -15.09
CA GLY A 145 -4.11 6.43 -16.32
C GLY A 145 -3.87 4.93 -16.10
N VAL A 146 -4.03 4.46 -14.88
CA VAL A 146 -4.05 3.06 -14.49
C VAL A 146 -5.30 2.83 -13.71
N ASP A 147 -6.10 1.90 -14.16
CA ASP A 147 -7.20 1.41 -13.36
C ASP A 147 -6.63 0.55 -12.22
N LEU A 148 -6.35 1.18 -11.08
CA LEU A 148 -5.90 0.47 -9.88
C LEU A 148 -6.94 -0.54 -9.40
N SER A 149 -8.18 -0.50 -9.93
CA SER A 149 -9.20 -1.49 -9.60
C SER A 149 -8.84 -2.89 -10.13
N LEU A 150 -8.05 -2.99 -11.21
CA LEU A 150 -7.55 -4.27 -11.70
C LEU A 150 -6.71 -5.00 -10.65
N LEU A 151 -6.03 -4.29 -9.76
CA LEU A 151 -5.27 -4.88 -8.67
C LEU A 151 -6.15 -5.52 -7.59
N LEU A 152 -7.45 -5.21 -7.58
CA LEU A 152 -8.42 -5.90 -6.73
C LEU A 152 -8.58 -7.38 -7.08
N ILE A 153 -8.19 -7.78 -8.29
CA ILE A 153 -8.11 -9.21 -8.70
C ILE A 153 -7.17 -9.97 -7.75
N LEU A 154 -6.12 -9.32 -7.28
CA LEU A 154 -5.20 -9.88 -6.29
C LEU A 154 -5.70 -9.63 -4.87
N SER A 155 -5.70 -8.38 -4.44
CA SER A 155 -6.30 -7.93 -3.18
C SER A 155 -6.35 -6.41 -3.10
N GLN A 156 -7.20 -5.87 -2.21
CA GLN A 156 -7.24 -4.43 -1.90
C GLN A 156 -5.87 -3.93 -1.43
N GLY A 157 -5.12 -4.76 -0.69
CA GLY A 157 -3.81 -4.39 -0.20
C GLY A 157 -2.81 -4.09 -1.30
N PHE A 158 -2.82 -4.81 -2.43
CA PHE A 158 -1.96 -4.50 -3.58
C PHE A 158 -2.28 -3.15 -4.20
N ARG A 159 -3.57 -2.83 -4.38
CA ARG A 159 -4.01 -1.51 -4.85
C ARG A 159 -3.44 -0.40 -3.96
N VAL A 160 -3.57 -0.57 -2.65
CA VAL A 160 -3.07 0.40 -1.66
C VAL A 160 -1.54 0.48 -1.71
N CYS A 161 -0.83 -0.65 -1.81
CA CYS A 161 0.64 -0.67 -1.93
C CYS A 161 1.12 0.16 -3.13
N VAL A 162 0.53 -0.05 -4.32
CA VAL A 162 0.93 0.66 -5.54
C VAL A 162 0.68 2.15 -5.43
N GLY A 163 -0.52 2.56 -4.99
CA GLY A 163 -0.88 3.97 -4.86
C GLY A 163 -0.03 4.70 -3.81
N CYS A 164 0.14 4.11 -2.63
CA CYS A 164 0.93 4.70 -1.56
C CYS A 164 2.43 4.77 -1.91
N LEU A 165 2.97 3.74 -2.57
CA LEU A 165 4.38 3.77 -2.99
C LEU A 165 4.63 4.87 -4.03
N ALA A 166 3.78 4.97 -5.06
CA ALA A 166 3.92 6.00 -6.08
C ALA A 166 3.88 7.40 -5.47
N LEU A 167 3.00 7.63 -4.50
CA LEU A 167 2.90 8.89 -3.78
C LEU A 167 4.18 9.18 -2.96
N ALA A 168 4.67 8.21 -2.19
CA ALA A 168 5.89 8.37 -1.40
C ALA A 168 7.12 8.71 -2.27
N VAL A 169 7.19 8.13 -3.49
CA VAL A 169 8.25 8.44 -4.45
C VAL A 169 8.06 9.83 -5.06
N LYS A 170 6.84 10.22 -5.39
CA LYS A 170 6.53 11.53 -5.95
C LYS A 170 6.93 12.65 -4.99
N HIS A 171 6.71 12.45 -3.68
CA HIS A 171 7.14 13.38 -2.63
C HIS A 171 8.64 13.28 -2.26
N GLY A 172 9.43 12.48 -2.97
CA GLY A 172 10.87 12.33 -2.70
C GLY A 172 11.22 11.65 -1.38
N LEU A 173 10.26 10.97 -0.74
CA LEU A 173 10.47 10.26 0.54
C LEU A 173 11.17 8.91 0.33
N ILE A 174 11.01 8.34 -0.87
CA ILE A 174 11.66 7.12 -1.33
C ILE A 174 12.25 7.40 -2.71
N PRO A 175 13.53 7.08 -2.97
CA PRO A 175 14.13 7.27 -4.29
C PRO A 175 13.53 6.32 -5.35
N ARG A 176 13.50 6.75 -6.61
CA ARG A 176 13.09 5.91 -7.74
C ARG A 176 14.06 4.75 -7.94
N GLY A 177 13.54 3.61 -8.40
CA GLY A 177 14.32 2.41 -8.70
C GLY A 177 14.73 1.60 -7.46
N GLU A 178 14.50 2.09 -6.25
CA GLU A 178 14.80 1.35 -5.03
C GLU A 178 13.79 0.22 -4.80
N ARG A 179 14.29 -0.87 -4.21
CA ARG A 179 13.44 -1.97 -3.74
C ARG A 179 12.83 -1.62 -2.40
N VAL A 180 11.50 -1.63 -2.34
CA VAL A 180 10.72 -1.19 -1.19
C VAL A 180 9.85 -2.32 -0.67
N LEU A 181 9.91 -2.60 0.61
CA LEU A 181 8.93 -3.44 1.28
C LEU A 181 7.65 -2.62 1.50
N CYS A 182 6.55 -3.06 0.92
CA CYS A 182 5.25 -2.43 1.02
C CYS A 182 4.31 -3.27 1.87
N LEU A 183 3.71 -2.64 2.89
CA LEU A 183 2.75 -3.25 3.81
C LEU A 183 1.43 -2.50 3.74
N ALA A 184 0.33 -3.20 3.46
CA ALA A 184 -1.00 -2.59 3.40
C ALA A 184 -2.11 -3.55 3.81
N GLY A 185 -3.23 -2.97 4.28
CA GLY A 185 -4.36 -3.75 4.76
C GLY A 185 -3.99 -4.59 5.99
N THR A 186 -4.59 -5.78 6.09
CA THR A 186 -4.38 -6.69 7.20
C THR A 186 -3.52 -7.92 6.84
N ALA A 187 -3.15 -8.08 5.57
CA ALA A 187 -2.50 -9.30 5.10
C ALA A 187 -1.52 -9.10 3.94
N THR A 188 -1.49 -7.92 3.31
CA THR A 188 -0.66 -7.72 2.11
C THR A 188 0.73 -7.20 2.45
N ALA A 189 1.72 -7.97 2.02
CA ALA A 189 3.13 -7.59 2.02
C ALA A 189 3.78 -7.98 0.70
N CYS A 190 4.48 -7.05 0.07
CA CYS A 190 5.21 -7.27 -1.18
C CYS A 190 6.47 -6.41 -1.26
N VAL A 191 7.41 -6.82 -2.09
CA VAL A 191 8.54 -5.97 -2.49
C VAL A 191 8.26 -5.42 -3.87
N MET A 192 8.41 -4.10 -4.00
CA MET A 192 8.16 -3.39 -5.25
C MET A 192 9.38 -2.55 -5.63
N GLU A 193 9.58 -2.37 -6.92
CA GLU A 193 10.48 -1.33 -7.44
C GLU A 193 9.77 0.01 -7.44
N ALA A 194 10.41 1.01 -6.83
CA ALA A 194 9.82 2.32 -6.55
C ALA A 194 9.70 3.18 -7.81
N SER A 195 8.49 3.66 -8.10
CA SER A 195 8.23 4.64 -9.15
C SER A 195 7.22 5.69 -8.69
N ALA A 196 7.32 6.91 -9.23
CA ALA A 196 6.37 7.98 -8.99
C ALA A 196 5.05 7.79 -9.76
N SER A 197 4.98 6.80 -10.65
CA SER A 197 3.78 6.45 -11.41
C SER A 197 3.34 5.04 -11.05
N PRO A 198 2.05 4.82 -10.71
CA PRO A 198 1.51 3.49 -10.51
C PRO A 198 1.73 2.55 -11.70
N ARG A 199 1.77 3.08 -12.93
CA ARG A 199 1.98 2.29 -14.17
C ARG A 199 3.34 1.64 -14.26
N THR A 200 4.33 2.19 -13.58
CA THR A 200 5.72 1.75 -13.63
C THR A 200 6.24 1.24 -12.29
N CYS A 201 5.34 1.03 -11.31
CA CYS A 201 5.65 0.26 -10.12
C CYS A 201 5.61 -1.24 -10.44
N TYR A 202 6.71 -1.94 -10.24
CA TYR A 202 6.78 -3.38 -10.46
C TYR A 202 6.78 -4.14 -9.15
N VAL A 203 5.87 -5.12 -9.02
CA VAL A 203 5.93 -6.09 -7.92
C VAL A 203 7.03 -7.09 -8.24
N THR A 204 8.12 -7.04 -7.50
CA THR A 204 9.26 -7.95 -7.69
C THR A 204 9.15 -9.20 -6.83
N GLU A 205 8.40 -9.13 -5.72
CA GLU A 205 8.18 -10.27 -4.84
C GLU A 205 6.88 -10.12 -4.04
N ILE A 206 6.05 -11.15 -4.06
CA ILE A 206 4.86 -11.24 -3.21
C ILE A 206 5.24 -12.04 -1.97
N LEU A 207 5.01 -11.49 -0.79
CA LEU A 207 5.31 -12.13 0.49
C LEU A 207 4.05 -12.70 1.15
N SER A 208 2.97 -11.92 1.16
CA SER A 208 1.69 -12.36 1.71
C SER A 208 0.51 -11.59 1.13
N TYR A 209 -0.67 -12.22 1.11
CA TYR A 209 -1.96 -11.56 0.87
C TYR A 209 -3.15 -12.45 1.24
N GLU A 210 -4.35 -11.87 1.32
CA GLU A 210 -5.60 -12.61 1.48
C GLU A 210 -6.16 -13.09 0.13
N ARG A 211 -6.58 -14.37 0.05
CA ARG A 211 -7.17 -14.97 -1.17
C ARG A 211 -8.61 -14.54 -1.45
N ASN A 212 -9.39 -14.41 -0.40
CA ASN A 212 -10.82 -14.10 -0.47
C ASN A 212 -11.07 -12.71 0.11
N SER A 213 -10.55 -11.68 -0.56
CA SER A 213 -10.94 -10.34 -0.22
C SER A 213 -12.31 -10.07 -0.84
N ASP A 214 -13.39 -10.15 -0.04
CA ASP A 214 -14.73 -9.70 -0.47
C ASP A 214 -14.78 -8.19 -0.77
N TRP A 215 -13.64 -7.57 -0.88
CA TRP A 215 -13.46 -6.19 -1.30
C TRP A 215 -14.00 -5.94 -2.73
N SER A 216 -14.22 -7.02 -3.50
CA SER A 216 -14.88 -6.94 -4.82
C SER A 216 -16.34 -6.52 -4.74
N GLN A 217 -16.98 -6.61 -3.57
CA GLN A 217 -18.35 -6.15 -3.30
C GLN A 217 -18.35 -4.79 -2.58
N MET A 218 -17.76 -3.81 -3.18
CA MET A 218 -17.62 -2.43 -2.66
C MET A 218 -18.92 -1.62 -2.83
N PRO A 219 -19.13 -0.53 -2.08
CA PRO A 219 -18.36 0.13 -1.00
C PRO A 219 -18.91 -0.05 0.41
N GLN A 220 -20.21 -0.44 0.60
CA GLN A 220 -20.85 -0.47 1.92
C GLN A 220 -20.41 -1.67 2.79
N THR A 221 -20.13 -2.81 2.19
CA THR A 221 -19.67 -4.00 2.90
C THR A 221 -18.24 -3.85 3.42
N ALA A 222 -17.38 -3.16 2.71
CA ALA A 222 -16.02 -2.87 3.17
C ALA A 222 -16.02 -1.96 4.40
N LEU A 223 -16.85 -0.92 4.40
CA LEU A 223 -17.06 -0.03 5.54
C LEU A 223 -17.58 -0.79 6.78
N LYS A 224 -18.59 -1.65 6.60
CA LYS A 224 -19.10 -2.49 7.68
C LYS A 224 -18.06 -3.47 8.24
N ARG A 225 -17.19 -4.02 7.40
CA ARG A 225 -16.13 -4.94 7.82
C ARG A 225 -14.96 -4.23 8.48
N MET A 226 -14.52 -3.08 8.01
CA MET A 226 -13.54 -2.27 8.72
C MET A 226 -14.03 -1.89 10.13
N VAL A 227 -15.32 -1.62 10.28
CA VAL A 227 -15.95 -1.38 11.59
C VAL A 227 -15.97 -2.65 12.46
N ALA A 228 -16.18 -3.84 11.88
CA ALA A 228 -16.18 -5.11 12.61
C ALA A 228 -14.79 -5.62 13.02
N ILE A 229 -13.74 -5.28 12.22
CA ILE A 229 -12.35 -5.66 12.48
C ILE A 229 -11.74 -4.90 13.67
N THR A 230 -12.36 -3.81 14.07
CA THR A 230 -11.85 -2.93 15.13
C THR A 230 -12.65 -3.03 16.44
N LYS A 231 -13.57 -3.97 16.56
CA LYS A 231 -14.15 -4.46 17.80
C LYS A 231 -13.43 -5.73 18.22
#